data_8644bc21e453e4429874fc20f109b825
#
_entry.id   8644bc21e453e4429874fc20f109b825
#
_cell.length_a   1.000
_cell.length_b   1.000
_cell.length_c   1.000
_cell.angle_alpha   90.00
_cell.angle_beta   90.00
_cell.angle_gamma   90.00
#
_symmetry.space_group_name_H-M   'P 1'
#
loop_
_entity.id
_entity.type
_entity.pdbx_description
1 polymer ?
#
loop_
_entity_poly.entity_id
_entity_poly.type
_entity_poly.pdbx_seq_one_letter_code
_entity_poly.pdbx_strand_id
1 'polypeptide(L)'
;MAQTVERTGFSSGTPQKFLTFALAGEEYGITIMKIKEIIGMMPVTVLPQTPAYVKGVINLRGKVIPIIDLRLKFALEYAAPSERTCIIVVETEDKENRQILVGLIIDAVSEVISLKGDEVEAAPKMQSQFKEQLILGLAKCENGVKILLDIDKVINHEELVGIDPEIAV
;
A
#
# COMPACT_ATOMS: atom_id res chain seq x y z
N MET A 1 -5.99 3.91 26.30
CA MET A 1 -5.99 5.05 25.41
C MET A 1 -4.62 5.40 24.89
N ALA A 2 -3.63 5.59 25.77
CA ALA A 2 -2.26 5.76 25.32
C ALA A 2 -1.76 4.57 24.48
N GLN A 3 -2.20 3.36 24.81
CA GLN A 3 -1.83 2.16 24.06
C GLN A 3 -2.36 2.14 22.64
N THR A 4 -3.52 2.78 22.39
CA THR A 4 -4.10 2.85 21.05
C THR A 4 -3.25 3.75 20.15
N VAL A 5 -2.77 4.86 20.70
CA VAL A 5 -1.90 5.81 19.97
C VAL A 5 -0.57 5.13 19.63
N GLU A 6 0.00 4.39 20.58
CA GLU A 6 1.25 3.66 20.35
C GLU A 6 1.11 2.58 19.28
N ARG A 7 -0.05 1.89 19.26
CA ARG A 7 -0.30 0.85 18.27
C ARG A 7 -0.43 1.38 16.86
N THR A 8 -0.95 2.57 16.71
CA THR A 8 -1.12 3.17 15.40
C THR A 8 0.09 3.96 14.94
N GLY A 9 1.10 4.14 15.80
CA GLY A 9 2.28 4.91 15.46
C GLY A 9 2.03 6.41 15.33
N PHE A 10 0.87 6.88 15.76
CA PHE A 10 0.54 8.29 15.73
C PHE A 10 0.97 8.98 17.01
N SER A 11 1.58 10.14 16.87
CA SER A 11 1.80 11.02 18.02
C SER A 11 0.53 11.84 18.25
N SER A 12 0.18 11.99 19.53
CA SER A 12 -0.96 12.82 19.91
C SER A 12 -0.61 14.29 19.65
N GLY A 13 -1.26 14.95 18.75
CA GLY A 13 -1.11 16.38 18.53
C GLY A 13 -0.70 16.80 17.14
N THR A 14 0.17 16.04 16.48
CA THR A 14 0.58 16.37 15.10
C THR A 14 -0.20 15.53 14.12
N PRO A 15 -1.04 16.15 13.26
CA PRO A 15 -1.77 15.36 12.28
C PRO A 15 -0.85 14.74 11.25
N GLN A 16 -1.18 13.55 10.80
CA GLN A 16 -0.52 12.88 9.70
C GLN A 16 -1.40 12.92 8.47
N LYS A 17 -0.77 13.04 7.31
CA LYS A 17 -1.48 13.07 6.04
C LYS A 17 -1.45 11.72 5.38
N PHE A 18 -2.58 11.34 4.82
CA PHE A 18 -2.74 10.08 4.10
C PHE A 18 -3.30 10.36 2.71
N LEU A 19 -2.76 9.65 1.73
CA LEU A 19 -3.39 9.58 0.42
C LEU A 19 -4.43 8.48 0.47
N THR A 20 -5.67 8.80 0.12
CA THR A 20 -6.72 7.79 0.05
C THR A 20 -6.95 7.38 -1.39
N PHE A 21 -7.34 6.13 -1.57
CA PHE A 21 -7.58 5.55 -2.87
C PHE A 21 -8.66 4.50 -2.79
N ALA A 22 -9.31 4.25 -3.92
CA ALA A 22 -10.35 3.25 -4.03
C ALA A 22 -9.77 1.91 -4.44
N LEU A 23 -10.29 0.85 -3.84
CA LEU A 23 -9.93 -0.52 -4.20
C LEU A 23 -11.18 -1.39 -3.99
N ALA A 24 -11.74 -1.91 -5.08
CA ALA A 24 -12.94 -2.76 -5.04
C ALA A 24 -14.11 -2.12 -4.28
N GLY A 25 -14.31 -0.82 -4.48
CA GLY A 25 -15.43 -0.10 -3.86
C GLY A 25 -15.20 0.40 -2.46
N GLU A 26 -14.07 0.07 -1.85
CA GLU A 26 -13.71 0.53 -0.50
C GLU A 26 -12.58 1.54 -0.55
N GLU A 27 -12.54 2.43 0.44
CA GLU A 27 -11.49 3.43 0.53
C GLU A 27 -10.37 2.98 1.47
N TYR A 28 -9.15 3.10 0.98
CA TYR A 28 -7.94 2.77 1.73
C TYR A 28 -7.06 4.01 1.81
N GLY A 29 -6.12 4.02 2.74
CA GLY A 29 -5.18 5.12 2.87
C GLY A 29 -3.78 4.67 3.17
N ILE A 30 -2.81 5.43 2.65
CA ILE A 30 -1.38 5.21 2.88
C ILE A 30 -0.78 6.54 3.32
N THR A 31 0.08 6.52 4.33
CA THR A 31 0.76 7.75 4.74
C THR A 31 1.55 8.35 3.57
N ILE A 32 1.43 9.65 3.37
CA ILE A 32 2.11 10.31 2.25
C ILE A 32 3.64 10.23 2.38
N MET A 33 4.15 10.01 3.58
CA MET A 33 5.60 9.90 3.81
C MET A 33 6.22 8.70 3.11
N LYS A 34 5.41 7.69 2.78
CA LYS A 34 5.88 6.50 2.06
C LYS A 34 5.74 6.63 0.56
N ILE A 35 5.06 7.64 0.07
CA ILE A 35 4.76 7.79 -1.35
C ILE A 35 5.84 8.60 -2.03
N LYS A 36 6.42 8.04 -3.10
CA LYS A 36 7.39 8.75 -3.94
C LYS A 36 6.70 9.49 -5.07
N GLU A 37 5.78 8.82 -5.76
CA GLU A 37 5.05 9.44 -6.86
C GLU A 37 3.84 8.58 -7.24
N ILE A 38 2.96 9.16 -8.00
CA ILE A 38 1.79 8.48 -8.57
C ILE A 38 1.93 8.57 -10.07
N ILE A 39 1.86 7.44 -10.75
CA ILE A 39 2.01 7.38 -12.20
C ILE A 39 0.82 6.64 -12.82
N GLY A 40 0.57 6.89 -14.09
CA GLY A 40 -0.42 6.12 -14.83
C GLY A 40 0.08 4.72 -15.11
N MET A 41 -0.82 3.88 -15.63
CA MET A 41 -0.42 2.53 -16.04
C MET A 41 0.59 2.62 -17.18
N MET A 42 1.57 1.73 -17.13
CA MET A 42 2.60 1.63 -18.16
C MET A 42 2.89 0.14 -18.39
N PRO A 43 3.59 -0.19 -19.48
CA PRO A 43 3.88 -1.59 -19.78
C PRO A 43 4.60 -2.29 -18.64
N VAL A 44 4.09 -3.47 -18.27
CA VAL A 44 4.66 -4.29 -17.20
C VAL A 44 5.27 -5.54 -17.81
N THR A 45 6.53 -5.81 -17.47
CA THR A 45 7.19 -7.04 -17.90
C THR A 45 6.90 -8.12 -16.87
N VAL A 46 6.23 -9.17 -17.31
CA VAL A 46 5.83 -10.28 -16.43
C VAL A 46 7.04 -11.12 -16.09
N LEU A 47 7.21 -11.44 -14.79
CA LEU A 47 8.28 -12.30 -14.33
C LEU A 47 7.74 -13.71 -14.08
N PRO A 48 8.53 -14.75 -14.41
CA PRO A 48 8.10 -16.12 -14.16
C PRO A 48 8.18 -16.47 -12.66
N GLN A 49 7.34 -17.39 -12.24
CA GLN A 49 7.39 -18.00 -10.89
C GLN A 49 7.25 -17.01 -9.75
N THR A 50 6.47 -15.94 -9.96
CA THR A 50 6.12 -15.00 -8.90
C THR A 50 4.70 -15.26 -8.42
N PRO A 51 4.35 -14.83 -7.18
CA PRO A 51 2.97 -14.91 -6.73
C PRO A 51 2.02 -14.16 -7.69
N ALA A 52 0.76 -14.57 -7.72
CA ALA A 52 -0.22 -14.00 -8.65
C ALA A 52 -0.38 -12.48 -8.51
N TYR A 53 -0.20 -11.94 -7.30
CA TYR A 53 -0.34 -10.51 -7.07
C TYR A 53 0.87 -9.70 -7.54
N VAL A 54 2.01 -10.33 -7.82
CA VAL A 54 3.16 -9.67 -8.43
C VAL A 54 2.95 -9.68 -9.94
N LYS A 55 2.64 -8.52 -10.50
CA LYS A 55 2.33 -8.41 -11.93
C LYS A 55 3.60 -8.43 -12.78
N GLY A 56 4.72 -8.07 -12.22
CA GLY A 56 5.99 -8.03 -12.91
C GLY A 56 6.79 -6.82 -12.48
N VAL A 57 7.52 -6.24 -13.42
CA VAL A 57 8.35 -5.06 -13.18
C VAL A 57 8.11 -4.02 -14.26
N ILE A 58 8.38 -2.76 -13.90
CA ILE A 58 8.41 -1.66 -14.88
C ILE A 58 9.80 -1.03 -14.88
N ASN A 59 10.11 -0.36 -15.97
CA ASN A 59 11.30 0.49 -16.04
C ASN A 59 10.84 1.93 -15.86
N LEU A 60 11.12 2.50 -14.69
CA LEU A 60 10.76 3.89 -14.40
C LEU A 60 12.04 4.70 -14.36
N ARG A 61 12.30 5.42 -15.45
CA ARG A 61 13.49 6.26 -15.61
C ARG A 61 14.78 5.52 -15.28
N GLY A 62 14.90 4.30 -15.80
CA GLY A 62 16.09 3.47 -15.63
C GLY A 62 16.12 2.60 -14.38
N LYS A 63 15.11 2.72 -13.52
CA LYS A 63 14.99 1.85 -12.34
C LYS A 63 13.97 0.77 -12.60
N VAL A 64 14.33 -0.46 -12.27
CA VAL A 64 13.42 -1.60 -12.36
C VAL A 64 12.64 -1.67 -11.05
N ILE A 65 11.33 -1.52 -11.12
CA ILE A 65 10.46 -1.45 -9.94
C ILE A 65 9.45 -2.59 -10.02
N PRO A 66 9.35 -3.43 -8.97
CA PRO A 66 8.32 -4.46 -8.93
C PRO A 66 6.94 -3.84 -8.77
N ILE A 67 5.96 -4.45 -9.42
CA ILE A 67 4.58 -3.97 -9.44
C ILE A 67 3.67 -5.02 -8.79
N ILE A 68 2.94 -4.60 -7.79
CA ILE A 68 1.99 -5.42 -7.05
C ILE A 68 0.57 -4.94 -7.35
N ASP A 69 -0.31 -5.90 -7.68
CA ASP A 69 -1.73 -5.61 -7.80
C ASP A 69 -2.36 -5.77 -6.42
N LEU A 70 -2.78 -4.67 -5.80
CA LEU A 70 -3.34 -4.72 -4.46
C LEU A 70 -4.65 -5.51 -4.39
N ARG A 71 -5.46 -5.50 -5.42
CA ARG A 71 -6.67 -6.33 -5.42
C ARG A 71 -6.31 -7.80 -5.19
N LEU A 72 -5.33 -8.29 -5.94
CA LEU A 72 -4.90 -9.68 -5.84
C LEU A 72 -4.15 -9.95 -4.53
N LYS A 73 -3.38 -8.97 -4.05
CA LYS A 73 -2.69 -9.11 -2.76
C LYS A 73 -3.68 -9.31 -1.61
N PHE A 74 -4.84 -8.65 -1.69
CA PHE A 74 -5.87 -8.75 -0.67
C PHE A 74 -6.93 -9.82 -0.99
N ALA A 75 -6.65 -10.67 -1.96
CA ALA A 75 -7.56 -11.75 -2.39
C ALA A 75 -8.91 -11.23 -2.88
N LEU A 76 -8.90 -10.06 -3.48
CA LEU A 76 -10.07 -9.48 -4.14
C LEU A 76 -10.08 -9.88 -5.61
N GLU A 77 -11.22 -9.74 -6.27
CA GLU A 77 -11.31 -10.06 -7.69
C GLU A 77 -10.43 -9.16 -8.55
N TYR A 78 -9.82 -9.74 -9.57
CA TYR A 78 -9.09 -8.96 -10.57
C TYR A 78 -10.08 -8.06 -11.33
N ALA A 79 -9.62 -6.85 -11.63
CA ALA A 79 -10.36 -5.95 -12.51
C ALA A 79 -9.42 -5.41 -13.57
N ALA A 80 -9.89 -5.38 -14.81
CA ALA A 80 -9.12 -4.78 -15.90
C ALA A 80 -8.90 -3.30 -15.62
N PRO A 81 -7.75 -2.74 -16.01
CA PRO A 81 -7.50 -1.32 -15.79
C PRO A 81 -8.55 -0.43 -16.47
N SER A 82 -8.97 0.61 -15.76
CA SER A 82 -9.83 1.66 -16.30
C SER A 82 -8.97 2.92 -16.53
N GLU A 83 -9.62 4.00 -16.98
CA GLU A 83 -8.94 5.28 -17.14
C GLU A 83 -8.40 5.85 -15.83
N ARG A 84 -8.96 5.42 -14.70
CA ARG A 84 -8.59 5.92 -13.38
C ARG A 84 -7.54 5.04 -12.69
N THR A 85 -7.31 3.84 -13.20
CA THR A 85 -6.32 2.92 -12.63
C THR A 85 -4.94 3.54 -12.73
N CYS A 86 -4.21 3.49 -11.64
CA CYS A 86 -2.86 4.05 -11.60
C CYS A 86 -1.97 3.26 -10.66
N ILE A 87 -0.71 3.65 -10.61
CA ILE A 87 0.31 3.01 -9.78
C ILE A 87 0.80 4.04 -8.76
N ILE A 88 0.73 3.67 -7.49
CA ILE A 88 1.35 4.45 -6.43
C ILE A 88 2.73 3.85 -6.17
N VAL A 89 3.78 4.62 -6.44
CA VAL A 89 5.14 4.18 -6.16
C VAL A 89 5.47 4.54 -4.72
N VAL A 90 5.73 3.53 -3.91
CA VAL A 90 6.04 3.70 -2.50
C VAL A 90 7.48 3.29 -2.22
N GLU A 91 8.05 3.86 -1.17
CA GLU A 91 9.38 3.50 -0.70
C GLU A 91 9.24 2.80 0.65
N THR A 92 9.80 1.60 0.74
CA THR A 92 9.77 0.80 1.97
C THR A 92 11.20 0.39 2.34
N GLU A 93 11.37 -0.10 3.56
CA GLU A 93 12.65 -0.63 4.01
C GLU A 93 12.56 -2.14 4.14
N ASP A 94 13.60 -2.83 3.69
CA ASP A 94 13.70 -4.27 3.92
C ASP A 94 14.31 -4.55 5.31
N LYS A 95 14.54 -5.83 5.62
CA LYS A 95 15.09 -6.23 6.93
C LYS A 95 16.50 -5.70 7.18
N GLU A 96 17.21 -5.31 6.12
CA GLU A 96 18.56 -4.78 6.19
C GLU A 96 18.57 -3.25 6.12
N ASN A 97 17.40 -2.61 6.28
CA ASN A 97 17.21 -1.17 6.21
C ASN A 97 17.55 -0.56 4.85
N ARG A 98 17.49 -1.37 3.78
CA ARG A 98 17.66 -0.87 2.42
C ARG A 98 16.34 -0.30 1.91
N GLN A 99 16.43 0.84 1.23
CA GLN A 99 15.26 1.47 0.63
C GLN A 99 14.88 0.76 -0.66
N ILE A 100 13.64 0.34 -0.75
CA ILE A 100 13.11 -0.38 -1.91
C ILE A 100 11.90 0.37 -2.44
N LEU A 101 11.84 0.56 -3.76
CA LEU A 101 10.68 1.13 -4.42
C LEU A 101 9.78 -0.01 -4.92
N VAL A 102 8.49 0.14 -4.69
CA VAL A 102 7.48 -0.82 -5.14
C VAL A 102 6.30 -0.04 -5.68
N GLY A 103 5.74 -0.48 -6.80
CA GLY A 103 4.54 0.12 -7.36
C GLY A 103 3.30 -0.67 -6.99
N LEU A 104 2.26 0.02 -6.57
CA LEU A 104 0.99 -0.59 -6.18
C LEU A 104 -0.08 -0.19 -7.18
N ILE A 105 -0.69 -1.15 -7.85
CA ILE A 105 -1.81 -0.88 -8.75
C ILE A 105 -3.07 -0.70 -7.90
N ILE A 106 -3.73 0.43 -8.08
CA ILE A 106 -4.98 0.77 -7.38
C ILE A 106 -6.03 1.19 -8.39
N ASP A 107 -7.30 1.15 -7.97
CA ASP A 107 -8.42 1.47 -8.86
C ASP A 107 -8.47 2.95 -9.21
N ALA A 108 -8.33 3.81 -8.22
CA ALA A 108 -8.35 5.27 -8.42
C ALA A 108 -7.84 5.99 -7.17
N VAL A 109 -7.14 7.08 -7.38
CA VAL A 109 -6.77 7.98 -6.28
C VAL A 109 -8.02 8.79 -5.89
N SER A 110 -8.22 9.00 -4.59
CA SER A 110 -9.34 9.78 -4.08
C SER A 110 -8.91 11.17 -3.63
N GLU A 111 -8.28 11.25 -2.44
CA GLU A 111 -7.91 12.56 -1.89
C GLU A 111 -6.78 12.41 -0.85
N VAL A 112 -6.26 13.54 -0.40
CA VAL A 112 -5.34 13.57 0.74
C VAL A 112 -6.14 14.04 1.95
N ILE A 113 -6.09 13.27 3.03
CA ILE A 113 -6.74 13.61 4.28
C ILE A 113 -5.71 13.80 5.38
N SER A 114 -6.05 14.60 6.38
CA SER A 114 -5.20 14.85 7.54
C SER A 114 -5.90 14.28 8.77
N LEU A 115 -5.20 13.41 9.50
CA LEU A 115 -5.76 12.72 10.66
C LEU A 115 -4.88 12.91 11.89
N LYS A 116 -5.52 13.21 13.02
CA LYS A 116 -4.87 13.19 14.32
C LYS A 116 -4.97 11.80 14.93
N GLY A 117 -4.13 11.49 15.91
CA GLY A 117 -4.12 10.17 16.53
C GLY A 117 -5.46 9.74 17.10
N ASP A 118 -6.26 10.68 17.64
CA ASP A 118 -7.57 10.38 18.21
C ASP A 118 -8.64 10.12 17.14
N GLU A 119 -8.35 10.42 15.89
CA GLU A 119 -9.25 10.15 14.77
C GLU A 119 -9.03 8.77 14.14
N VAL A 120 -8.03 8.04 14.63
CA VAL A 120 -7.68 6.72 14.10
C VAL A 120 -7.98 5.67 15.17
N GLU A 121 -8.81 4.69 14.81
CA GLU A 121 -9.14 3.59 15.69
C GLU A 121 -8.38 2.33 15.32
N ALA A 122 -8.06 1.51 16.31
CA ALA A 122 -7.44 0.21 16.04
C ALA A 122 -8.44 -0.69 15.32
N ALA A 123 -7.95 -1.54 14.41
CA ALA A 123 -8.80 -2.51 13.74
C ALA A 123 -9.33 -3.52 14.76
N PRO A 124 -10.62 -3.89 14.66
CA PRO A 124 -11.16 -4.91 15.55
C PRO A 124 -10.47 -6.24 15.32
N LYS A 125 -10.31 -7.01 16.40
CA LYS A 125 -9.75 -8.36 16.29
C LYS A 125 -10.82 -9.28 15.71
N MET A 126 -10.63 -9.65 14.47
CA MET A 126 -11.55 -10.55 13.78
C MET A 126 -10.80 -11.81 13.35
N GLN A 127 -11.48 -12.94 13.44
CA GLN A 127 -10.95 -14.19 12.87
C GLN A 127 -11.14 -14.17 11.36
N SER A 128 -10.46 -13.26 10.69
CA SER A 128 -10.47 -13.20 9.25
C SER A 128 -9.11 -13.63 8.74
N GLN A 129 -9.08 -14.08 7.49
CA GLN A 129 -7.83 -14.37 6.80
C GLN A 129 -7.05 -13.09 6.51
N PHE A 130 -7.69 -11.95 6.66
CA PHE A 130 -7.05 -10.66 6.51
C PHE A 130 -6.16 -10.44 7.73
N LYS A 131 -4.87 -10.38 7.51
CA LYS A 131 -3.92 -10.22 8.60
C LYS A 131 -4.08 -8.82 9.20
N GLU A 132 -4.49 -8.76 10.46
CA GLU A 132 -4.65 -7.51 11.20
C GLU A 132 -3.39 -6.66 11.15
N GLN A 133 -2.24 -7.29 10.96
CA GLN A 133 -0.96 -6.61 10.88
C GLN A 133 -0.83 -5.67 9.69
N LEU A 134 -1.63 -5.89 8.63
CA LEU A 134 -1.57 -5.04 7.44
C LEU A 134 -2.27 -3.71 7.64
N ILE A 135 -3.14 -3.63 8.64
CA ILE A 135 -3.95 -2.45 8.90
C ILE A 135 -3.31 -1.62 10.01
N LEU A 136 -2.97 -0.37 9.68
CA LEU A 136 -2.47 0.59 10.66
C LEU A 136 -3.58 1.06 11.59
N GLY A 137 -4.79 1.24 11.06
CA GLY A 137 -5.93 1.68 11.80
C GLY A 137 -7.10 1.97 10.89
N LEU A 138 -8.20 2.43 11.47
CA LEU A 138 -9.43 2.77 10.75
C LEU A 138 -9.79 4.23 11.01
N ALA A 139 -10.17 4.95 9.97
CA ALA A 139 -10.62 6.33 10.07
C ALA A 139 -12.10 6.42 9.69
N LYS A 140 -12.93 6.94 10.58
CA LYS A 140 -14.33 7.13 10.29
C LYS A 140 -14.53 8.25 9.28
N CYS A 141 -15.44 8.06 8.36
CA CYS A 141 -15.87 9.10 7.43
C CYS A 141 -17.41 9.08 7.36
N GLU A 142 -18.00 10.06 6.67
CA GLU A 142 -19.46 10.21 6.65
C GLU A 142 -20.18 8.96 6.17
N ASN A 143 -19.64 8.26 5.19
CA ASN A 143 -20.32 7.13 4.56
C ASN A 143 -19.67 5.78 4.87
N GLY A 144 -18.86 5.71 5.92
CA GLY A 144 -18.23 4.45 6.27
C GLY A 144 -16.89 4.63 6.96
N VAL A 145 -15.95 3.78 6.60
CA VAL A 145 -14.64 3.73 7.24
C VAL A 145 -13.56 3.65 6.16
N LYS A 146 -12.49 4.40 6.35
CA LYS A 146 -11.31 4.29 5.50
C LYS A 146 -10.30 3.39 6.20
N ILE A 147 -9.73 2.45 5.46
CA ILE A 147 -8.78 1.48 5.99
C ILE A 147 -7.37 1.98 5.76
N LEU A 148 -6.67 2.30 6.84
CA LEU A 148 -5.29 2.79 6.76
C LEU A 148 -4.33 1.62 6.76
N LEU A 149 -3.46 1.55 5.78
CA LEU A 149 -2.55 0.43 5.57
C LEU A 149 -1.15 0.74 6.09
N ASP A 150 -0.52 -0.27 6.67
CA ASP A 150 0.90 -0.23 6.99
C ASP A 150 1.66 -0.82 5.80
N ILE A 151 2.21 0.04 4.97
CA ILE A 151 2.82 -0.38 3.71
C ILE A 151 4.01 -1.29 3.92
N ASP A 152 4.79 -1.07 4.95
CA ASP A 152 5.93 -1.95 5.22
C ASP A 152 5.49 -3.38 5.52
N LYS A 153 4.30 -3.55 6.07
CA LYS A 153 3.75 -4.88 6.35
C LYS A 153 2.95 -5.45 5.18
N VAL A 154 2.34 -4.59 4.38
CA VAL A 154 1.61 -5.03 3.17
C VAL A 154 2.59 -5.64 2.18
N ILE A 155 3.77 -5.07 2.05
CA ILE A 155 4.79 -5.54 1.13
C ILE A 155 5.64 -6.59 1.82
N ASN A 156 5.56 -7.83 1.34
CA ASN A 156 6.40 -8.90 1.86
C ASN A 156 7.70 -8.94 1.05
N HIS A 157 8.76 -8.42 1.66
CA HIS A 157 10.06 -8.35 1.00
C HIS A 157 10.63 -9.72 0.65
N GLU A 158 10.28 -10.75 1.40
CA GLU A 158 10.75 -12.11 1.11
C GLU A 158 10.23 -12.60 -0.24
N GLU A 159 9.00 -12.24 -0.59
CA GLU A 159 8.42 -12.60 -1.86
C GLU A 159 9.02 -11.81 -3.02
N LEU A 160 9.71 -10.71 -2.73
CA LEU A 160 10.32 -9.83 -3.72
C LEU A 160 11.83 -10.01 -3.82
N VAL A 161 12.43 -10.90 -3.06
CA VAL A 161 13.89 -11.12 -3.06
C VAL A 161 14.41 -11.45 -4.45
N GLY A 162 13.62 -12.19 -5.25
CA GLY A 162 14.02 -12.53 -6.62
C GLY A 162 13.91 -11.37 -7.61
N ILE A 163 13.42 -10.19 -7.17
CA ILE A 163 13.14 -9.05 -8.04
C ILE A 163 14.03 -7.86 -7.66
N ASP A 164 15.13 -8.11 -6.97
CA ASP A 164 16.04 -7.04 -6.57
C ASP A 164 16.70 -6.45 -7.82
N PRO A 165 16.56 -5.13 -8.06
CA PRO A 165 17.18 -4.49 -9.23
C PRO A 165 18.70 -4.64 -9.29
N GLU A 166 19.36 -4.78 -8.16
CA GLU A 166 20.80 -4.98 -8.10
C GLU A 166 21.21 -6.37 -8.60
N ILE A 167 20.31 -7.34 -8.48
CA ILE A 167 20.55 -8.71 -8.91
C ILE A 167 20.11 -8.91 -10.36
N ALA A 168 19.15 -8.13 -10.83
CA ALA A 168 18.56 -8.28 -12.15
C ALA A 168 19.44 -7.72 -13.29
N VAL A 169 20.62 -7.24 -12.99
CA VAL A 169 21.55 -6.71 -14.00
C VAL A 169 22.42 -7.87 -14.59
#